data_0477482fa9fbcf878bb2cf51562ba076
#
_entry.id   0477482fa9fbcf878bb2cf51562ba076
#
_cell.length_a   1.000
_cell.length_b   1.000
_cell.length_c   1.000
_cell.angle_alpha   90.00
_cell.angle_beta   90.00
_cell.angle_gamma   90.00
#
_symmetry.space_group_name_H-M   'P 1'
#
loop_
_entity.id
_entity.type
_entity.pdbx_description
1 polymer ?
#
loop_
_entity_poly.entity_id
_entity_poly.type
_entity_poly.pdbx_seq_one_letter_code
_entity_poly.pdbx_strand_id
1 'polypeptide(L)'
;MSVRGLLSVFMAAFISTAACADGAMRVYSPDAVLSSQRLERITDFFNAEVLNSKIAGAIVLIQHRGKQVYSKSFGKIDATTGEPMTPDAIFRIFSMTKPVTSVAAMLLVDDGKLKLDDPVSKYISSFADARVGVEAKAENGDPVLKLVPLDRPITIEDLLRQSAGIPYGFYGKSLVRSAYNNADIYAEGTDNGAVAEKIARLPLAEQPGTLWTYGHSMDVLARVIEVISGKSLYTFEKERLFDPLGMKDTSYYVADPSQHRRIAEPLPSDSNFRTGNSRNPRVF
;
A
#
# COMPACT_ATOMS: atom_id res chain seq x y z
N MET A 1 18.01 -1.86 -94.93
CA MET A 1 18.71 -2.96 -94.23
C MET A 1 18.93 -2.53 -92.80
N SER A 2 18.42 -3.34 -91.96
CA SER A 2 18.42 -3.43 -90.48
C SER A 2 19.75 -3.12 -89.82
N VAL A 3 19.79 -2.50 -88.63
CA VAL A 3 20.28 -3.05 -87.38
C VAL A 3 19.77 -2.24 -86.19
N ARG A 4 19.14 -2.91 -85.33
CA ARG A 4 18.60 -2.47 -84.02
C ARG A 4 19.75 -2.32 -83.00
N GLY A 5 19.83 -1.18 -82.31
CA GLY A 5 20.68 -0.95 -81.17
C GLY A 5 19.82 -0.91 -79.85
N LEU A 6 19.95 -1.89 -79.08
CA LEU A 6 19.34 -1.98 -77.71
C LEU A 6 20.06 -1.01 -76.78
N LEU A 7 19.35 -0.03 -76.21
CA LEU A 7 19.83 0.78 -75.11
C LEU A 7 19.36 0.08 -73.79
N SER A 8 20.28 -0.53 -73.07
CA SER A 8 20.02 -1.08 -71.74
C SER A 8 20.15 0.02 -70.70
N VAL A 9 19.06 0.42 -70.12
CA VAL A 9 19.02 1.31 -68.98
C VAL A 9 19.26 0.48 -67.70
N PHE A 10 20.42 0.66 -67.08
CA PHE A 10 20.67 0.13 -65.72
C PHE A 10 19.95 1.00 -64.69
N MET A 11 18.87 0.49 -64.12
CA MET A 11 18.21 1.08 -63.00
C MET A 11 18.85 0.51 -61.72
N ALA A 12 19.72 1.31 -61.07
CA ALA A 12 20.31 0.96 -59.80
C ALA A 12 19.25 1.14 -58.70
N ALA A 13 18.70 0.05 -58.21
CA ALA A 13 17.83 0.06 -57.03
C ALA A 13 18.68 0.22 -55.75
N PHE A 14 18.64 1.38 -55.14
CA PHE A 14 19.13 1.58 -53.79
C PHE A 14 18.20 0.84 -52.81
N ILE A 15 18.59 -0.34 -52.34
CA ILE A 15 17.95 -1.00 -51.22
C ILE A 15 18.50 -0.34 -49.95
N SER A 16 17.71 0.58 -49.39
CA SER A 16 17.92 1.11 -48.05
C SER A 16 17.61 0.00 -47.06
N THR A 17 18.62 -0.66 -46.52
CA THR A 17 18.46 -1.55 -45.38
C THR A 17 18.22 -0.71 -44.12
N ALA A 18 16.93 -0.47 -43.80
CA ALA A 18 16.56 -0.04 -42.47
C ALA A 18 16.96 -1.15 -41.51
N ALA A 19 17.98 -0.91 -40.70
CA ALA A 19 18.31 -1.76 -39.58
C ALA A 19 17.17 -1.68 -38.58
N CYS A 20 16.23 -2.62 -38.64
CA CYS A 20 15.34 -2.93 -37.52
C CYS A 20 16.22 -3.33 -36.36
N ALA A 21 16.33 -2.49 -35.35
CA ALA A 21 16.85 -2.88 -34.05
C ALA A 21 15.97 -4.05 -33.56
N ASP A 22 16.53 -5.24 -33.65
CA ASP A 22 15.94 -6.48 -33.18
C ASP A 22 15.82 -6.38 -31.67
N GLY A 23 14.69 -5.86 -31.19
CA GLY A 23 14.26 -5.95 -29.81
C GLY A 23 13.94 -7.41 -29.52
N ALA A 24 14.96 -8.24 -29.48
CA ALA A 24 14.82 -9.63 -29.10
C ALA A 24 14.14 -9.67 -27.74
N MET A 25 12.85 -9.95 -27.74
CA MET A 25 12.09 -10.29 -26.55
C MET A 25 12.83 -11.46 -25.89
N ARG A 26 13.57 -11.19 -24.81
CA ARG A 26 14.27 -12.21 -24.05
C ARG A 26 13.25 -13.16 -23.49
N VAL A 27 13.02 -14.25 -24.18
CA VAL A 27 12.26 -15.39 -23.67
C VAL A 27 13.10 -15.95 -22.51
N TYR A 28 12.75 -15.55 -21.29
CA TYR A 28 13.34 -16.16 -20.12
C TYR A 28 12.90 -17.63 -20.09
N SER A 29 13.86 -18.54 -20.17
CA SER A 29 13.59 -19.96 -19.96
C SER A 29 12.84 -20.13 -18.65
N PRO A 30 11.76 -20.90 -18.61
CA PRO A 30 11.08 -21.22 -17.37
C PRO A 30 11.98 -21.78 -16.27
N ASP A 31 13.13 -22.34 -16.65
CA ASP A 31 14.14 -22.94 -15.75
C ASP A 31 15.35 -22.03 -15.47
N ALA A 32 15.29 -20.74 -15.87
CA ALA A 32 16.38 -19.82 -15.61
C ALA A 32 16.65 -19.70 -14.10
N VAL A 33 17.74 -20.28 -13.66
CA VAL A 33 18.25 -20.10 -12.30
C VAL A 33 18.74 -18.66 -12.17
N LEU A 34 18.36 -17.97 -11.09
CA LEU A 34 18.88 -16.64 -10.80
C LEU A 34 20.41 -16.73 -10.60
N SER A 35 21.16 -15.88 -11.31
CA SER A 35 22.61 -15.83 -11.21
C SER A 35 23.03 -15.37 -9.80
N SER A 36 23.74 -16.22 -9.06
CA SER A 36 24.31 -15.88 -7.75
C SER A 36 25.21 -14.64 -7.82
N GLN A 37 26.00 -14.51 -8.86
CA GLN A 37 26.84 -13.32 -9.10
C GLN A 37 26.02 -12.03 -9.24
N ARG A 38 24.84 -12.10 -9.86
CA ARG A 38 23.94 -10.93 -9.96
C ARG A 38 23.25 -10.63 -8.63
N LEU A 39 22.96 -11.64 -7.84
CA LEU A 39 22.38 -11.48 -6.51
C LEU A 39 23.38 -10.83 -5.53
N GLU A 40 24.70 -11.04 -5.70
CA GLU A 40 25.70 -10.35 -4.89
C GLU A 40 25.67 -8.83 -5.04
N ARG A 41 25.20 -8.29 -6.17
CA ARG A 41 24.99 -6.84 -6.32
C ARG A 41 23.99 -6.27 -5.30
N ILE A 42 23.04 -7.08 -4.84
CA ILE A 42 22.12 -6.72 -3.76
C ILE A 42 22.89 -6.60 -2.44
N THR A 43 23.78 -7.55 -2.19
CA THR A 43 24.66 -7.53 -1.02
C THR A 43 25.50 -6.25 -0.98
N ASP A 44 26.17 -5.93 -2.09
CA ASP A 44 27.02 -4.75 -2.20
C ASP A 44 26.24 -3.46 -1.99
N PHE A 45 25.04 -3.38 -2.59
CA PHE A 45 24.15 -2.22 -2.46
C PHE A 45 23.75 -1.98 -0.99
N PHE A 46 23.20 -3.00 -0.30
CA PHE A 46 22.74 -2.83 1.07
C PHE A 46 23.87 -2.60 2.07
N ASN A 47 25.04 -3.22 1.85
CA ASN A 47 26.23 -2.93 2.65
C ASN A 47 26.64 -1.45 2.49
N ALA A 48 26.60 -0.92 1.27
CA ALA A 48 26.93 0.49 1.02
C ALA A 48 25.89 1.44 1.66
N GLU A 49 24.60 1.12 1.60
CA GLU A 49 23.54 1.95 2.23
C GLU A 49 23.69 2.00 3.76
N VAL A 50 24.02 0.87 4.39
CA VAL A 50 24.29 0.80 5.83
C VAL A 50 25.58 1.56 6.18
N LEU A 51 26.67 1.34 5.42
CA LEU A 51 27.96 2.00 5.66
C LEU A 51 27.83 3.54 5.56
N ASN A 52 27.05 4.01 4.61
CA ASN A 52 26.77 5.44 4.40
C ASN A 52 25.69 6.00 5.34
N SER A 53 25.24 5.22 6.33
CA SER A 53 24.21 5.63 7.31
C SER A 53 22.91 6.13 6.68
N LYS A 54 22.51 5.59 5.53
CA LYS A 54 21.22 5.89 4.90
C LYS A 54 20.09 5.06 5.49
N ILE A 55 20.39 3.84 5.98
CA ILE A 55 19.48 2.97 6.70
C ILE A 55 20.20 2.37 7.91
N ALA A 56 19.46 2.03 8.96
CA ALA A 56 20.00 1.32 10.13
C ALA A 56 20.35 -0.12 9.75
N GLY A 57 19.47 -0.79 9.06
CA GLY A 57 19.62 -2.16 8.58
C GLY A 57 18.50 -2.54 7.63
N ALA A 58 18.59 -3.74 7.08
CA ALA A 58 17.61 -4.31 6.19
C ALA A 58 17.62 -5.84 6.23
N ILE A 59 16.52 -6.47 5.86
CA ILE A 59 16.44 -7.88 5.49
C ILE A 59 15.96 -7.95 4.06
N VAL A 60 16.66 -8.71 3.22
CA VAL A 60 16.26 -8.97 1.84
C VAL A 60 16.01 -10.46 1.67
N LEU A 61 14.80 -10.81 1.28
CA LEU A 61 14.38 -12.16 0.96
C LEU A 61 13.89 -12.21 -0.48
N ILE A 62 14.41 -13.13 -1.28
CA ILE A 62 13.92 -13.38 -2.63
C ILE A 62 13.53 -14.85 -2.72
N GLN A 63 12.29 -15.06 -3.13
CA GLN A 63 11.77 -16.38 -3.48
C GLN A 63 11.55 -16.47 -4.99
N HIS A 64 11.87 -17.61 -5.57
CA HIS A 64 11.59 -17.91 -6.96
C HIS A 64 11.00 -19.32 -7.05
N ARG A 65 9.78 -19.44 -7.60
CA ARG A 65 9.05 -20.72 -7.74
C ARG A 65 8.96 -21.51 -6.42
N GLY A 66 8.61 -20.84 -5.34
CA GLY A 66 8.47 -21.45 -4.01
C GLY A 66 9.78 -21.79 -3.30
N LYS A 67 10.94 -21.48 -3.90
CA LYS A 67 12.26 -21.70 -3.29
C LYS A 67 12.91 -20.38 -2.91
N GLN A 68 13.47 -20.33 -1.70
CA GLN A 68 14.30 -19.20 -1.29
C GLN A 68 15.62 -19.25 -2.04
N VAL A 69 15.91 -18.21 -2.83
CA VAL A 69 17.13 -18.10 -3.65
C VAL A 69 18.10 -17.04 -3.13
N TYR A 70 17.63 -16.17 -2.24
CA TYR A 70 18.43 -15.18 -1.56
C TYR A 70 17.79 -14.84 -0.22
N SER A 71 18.58 -14.74 0.84
CA SER A 71 18.16 -14.23 2.15
C SER A 71 19.39 -13.73 2.89
N LYS A 72 19.41 -12.42 3.17
CA LYS A 72 20.49 -11.79 3.93
C LYS A 72 19.95 -10.67 4.81
N SER A 73 20.54 -10.54 6.00
CA SER A 73 20.35 -9.42 6.92
C SER A 73 21.54 -8.49 6.85
N PHE A 74 21.31 -7.19 6.92
CA PHE A 74 22.31 -6.13 6.78
C PHE A 74 22.20 -5.14 7.94
N GLY A 75 23.32 -4.62 8.43
CA GLY A 75 23.36 -3.57 9.41
C GLY A 75 22.84 -3.98 10.79
N LYS A 76 22.10 -3.09 11.41
CA LYS A 76 21.67 -3.18 12.81
C LYS A 76 20.16 -3.16 12.94
N ILE A 77 19.65 -3.87 13.96
CA ILE A 77 18.23 -3.83 14.31
C ILE A 77 17.88 -2.49 14.98
N ASP A 78 18.80 -1.96 15.77
CA ASP A 78 18.76 -0.62 16.35
C ASP A 78 20.16 -0.01 16.31
N ALA A 79 20.29 1.12 15.63
CA ALA A 79 21.57 1.83 15.50
C ALA A 79 22.07 2.40 16.85
N THR A 80 21.19 2.59 17.83
CA THR A 80 21.57 3.14 19.16
C THR A 80 22.16 2.08 20.08
N THR A 81 21.63 0.84 20.03
CA THR A 81 22.17 -0.28 20.81
C THR A 81 23.34 -0.97 20.12
N GLY A 82 23.40 -0.86 18.80
CA GLY A 82 24.41 -1.51 17.98
C GLY A 82 24.17 -2.99 17.70
N GLU A 83 23.04 -3.55 18.15
CA GLU A 83 22.69 -4.95 17.91
C GLU A 83 22.54 -5.26 16.42
N PRO A 84 23.08 -6.36 15.92
CA PRO A 84 23.02 -6.72 14.51
C PRO A 84 21.59 -7.06 14.08
N MET A 85 21.28 -6.79 12.80
CA MET A 85 20.02 -7.21 12.18
C MET A 85 19.95 -8.74 12.09
N THR A 86 18.87 -9.33 12.60
CA THR A 86 18.65 -10.79 12.60
C THR A 86 17.48 -11.15 11.68
N PRO A 87 17.44 -12.36 11.09
CA PRO A 87 16.36 -12.77 10.19
C PRO A 87 14.97 -12.79 10.80
N ASP A 88 14.88 -12.81 12.13
CA ASP A 88 13.64 -12.82 12.91
C ASP A 88 13.24 -11.43 13.43
N ALA A 89 13.83 -10.36 12.89
CA ALA A 89 13.46 -9.00 13.26
C ALA A 89 12.00 -8.68 12.93
N ILE A 90 11.36 -7.89 13.78
CA ILE A 90 9.98 -7.45 13.65
C ILE A 90 9.97 -6.03 13.11
N PHE A 91 9.24 -5.81 12.01
CA PHE A 91 9.15 -4.52 11.35
C PHE A 91 7.77 -3.91 11.48
N ARG A 92 7.70 -2.59 11.65
CA ARG A 92 6.47 -1.82 11.47
C ARG A 92 6.21 -1.70 9.99
N ILE A 93 5.15 -2.35 9.49
CA ILE A 93 4.87 -2.42 8.04
C ILE A 93 3.97 -1.29 7.53
N PHE A 94 3.42 -0.46 8.43
CA PHE A 94 2.59 0.70 8.06
C PHE A 94 1.56 0.36 6.96
N SER A 95 1.57 1.07 5.85
CA SER A 95 0.61 0.89 4.76
C SER A 95 0.67 -0.46 4.07
N MET A 96 1.69 -1.26 4.30
CA MET A 96 1.72 -2.67 3.87
C MET A 96 0.71 -3.54 4.64
N THR A 97 0.09 -3.02 5.71
CA THR A 97 -1.09 -3.61 6.37
C THR A 97 -2.30 -3.66 5.43
N LYS A 98 -2.44 -2.73 4.48
CA LYS A 98 -3.60 -2.65 3.59
C LYS A 98 -3.83 -3.91 2.73
N PRO A 99 -2.81 -4.51 2.09
CA PRO A 99 -2.95 -5.81 1.44
C PRO A 99 -3.47 -6.92 2.36
N VAL A 100 -3.03 -6.94 3.62
CA VAL A 100 -3.48 -7.94 4.61
C VAL A 100 -4.97 -7.79 4.87
N THR A 101 -5.43 -6.59 5.21
CA THR A 101 -6.85 -6.28 5.41
C THR A 101 -7.68 -6.55 4.15
N SER A 102 -7.11 -6.27 2.95
CA SER A 102 -7.79 -6.59 1.68
C SER A 102 -7.97 -8.09 1.49
N VAL A 103 -6.96 -8.91 1.82
CA VAL A 103 -7.08 -10.37 1.79
C VAL A 103 -8.13 -10.85 2.79
N ALA A 104 -8.15 -10.28 3.99
CA ALA A 104 -9.17 -10.60 5.01
C ALA A 104 -10.60 -10.32 4.50
N ALA A 105 -10.83 -9.20 3.82
CA ALA A 105 -12.11 -8.92 3.17
C ALA A 105 -12.43 -9.92 2.05
N MET A 106 -11.45 -10.29 1.22
CA MET A 106 -11.63 -11.26 0.16
C MET A 106 -11.93 -12.67 0.66
N LEU A 107 -11.46 -13.06 1.85
CA LEU A 107 -11.88 -14.30 2.51
C LEU A 107 -13.38 -14.29 2.85
N LEU A 108 -13.93 -13.14 3.22
CA LEU A 108 -15.38 -13.00 3.42
C LEU A 108 -16.17 -13.03 2.11
N VAL A 109 -15.58 -12.55 1.02
CA VAL A 109 -16.16 -12.67 -0.33
C VAL A 109 -16.19 -14.14 -0.75
N ASP A 110 -15.11 -14.87 -0.55
CA ASP A 110 -15.01 -16.30 -0.85
C ASP A 110 -16.00 -17.13 -0.02
N ASP A 111 -16.18 -16.76 1.26
CA ASP A 111 -17.21 -17.33 2.15
C ASP A 111 -18.66 -16.96 1.74
N GLY A 112 -18.88 -16.10 0.74
CA GLY A 112 -20.20 -15.59 0.34
C GLY A 112 -20.86 -14.64 1.34
N LYS A 113 -20.12 -14.11 2.30
CA LYS A 113 -20.61 -13.21 3.37
C LYS A 113 -20.51 -11.72 3.03
N LEU A 114 -19.71 -11.38 2.03
CA LEU A 114 -19.44 -10.03 1.54
C LEU A 114 -19.52 -10.02 0.03
N LYS A 115 -20.10 -8.96 -0.56
CA LYS A 115 -20.06 -8.71 -1.99
C LYS A 115 -19.33 -7.42 -2.28
N LEU A 116 -18.62 -7.35 -3.40
CA LEU A 116 -17.86 -6.15 -3.79
C LEU A 116 -18.77 -4.97 -4.10
N ASP A 117 -19.97 -5.23 -4.60
CA ASP A 117 -21.01 -4.24 -4.91
C ASP A 117 -21.92 -3.88 -3.72
N ASP A 118 -21.75 -4.54 -2.57
CA ASP A 118 -22.50 -4.15 -1.37
C ASP A 118 -22.20 -2.69 -0.99
N PRO A 119 -23.24 -1.88 -0.66
CA PRO A 119 -23.01 -0.55 -0.14
C PRO A 119 -22.41 -0.63 1.26
N VAL A 120 -21.44 0.23 1.57
CA VAL A 120 -20.81 0.31 2.90
C VAL A 120 -21.87 0.56 3.99
N SER A 121 -22.92 1.33 3.68
CA SER A 121 -24.03 1.62 4.59
C SER A 121 -24.82 0.39 5.02
N LYS A 122 -24.73 -0.73 4.32
CA LYS A 122 -25.30 -2.03 4.74
C LYS A 122 -24.67 -2.53 6.04
N TYR A 123 -23.42 -2.20 6.28
CA TYR A 123 -22.63 -2.64 7.42
C TYR A 123 -22.37 -1.56 8.46
N ILE A 124 -22.27 -0.30 8.00
CA ILE A 124 -22.04 0.89 8.82
C ILE A 124 -23.06 1.93 8.38
N SER A 125 -24.22 1.98 9.06
CA SER A 125 -25.40 2.75 8.65
C SER A 125 -25.12 4.24 8.45
N SER A 126 -24.17 4.81 9.21
CA SER A 126 -23.79 6.23 9.14
C SER A 126 -23.29 6.66 7.76
N PHE A 127 -22.80 5.72 6.93
CA PHE A 127 -22.41 6.02 5.54
C PHE A 127 -23.60 6.25 4.59
N ALA A 128 -24.84 5.99 5.01
CA ALA A 128 -26.01 6.34 4.21
C ALA A 128 -26.17 7.85 4.02
N ASP A 129 -25.71 8.63 5.00
CA ASP A 129 -25.79 10.09 5.00
C ASP A 129 -24.50 10.79 4.51
N ALA A 130 -23.55 10.03 3.97
CA ALA A 130 -22.31 10.58 3.46
C ALA A 130 -22.56 11.66 2.38
N ARG A 131 -21.69 12.66 2.31
CA ARG A 131 -21.79 13.80 1.38
C ARG A 131 -20.40 14.09 0.80
N VAL A 132 -20.37 14.60 -0.43
CA VAL A 132 -19.13 15.13 -1.04
C VAL A 132 -18.99 16.59 -0.68
N GLY A 133 -17.79 16.99 -0.29
CA GLY A 133 -17.42 18.38 -0.04
C GLY A 133 -16.92 19.06 -1.31
N VAL A 134 -17.64 20.09 -1.76
CA VAL A 134 -17.27 20.91 -2.91
C VAL A 134 -16.86 22.29 -2.43
N GLU A 135 -15.65 22.72 -2.79
CA GLU A 135 -15.19 24.07 -2.46
C GLU A 135 -15.93 25.12 -3.29
N ALA A 136 -16.42 26.16 -2.64
CA ALA A 136 -17.12 27.28 -3.23
C ALA A 136 -16.63 28.58 -2.60
N LYS A 137 -17.06 29.73 -3.12
CA LYS A 137 -16.83 31.04 -2.51
C LYS A 137 -18.12 31.50 -1.82
N ALA A 138 -18.00 32.02 -0.60
CA ALA A 138 -19.06 32.77 0.06
C ALA A 138 -19.25 34.15 -0.59
N GLU A 139 -20.30 34.87 -0.21
CA GLU A 139 -20.56 36.22 -0.71
C GLU A 139 -19.43 37.21 -0.44
N ASN A 140 -18.72 37.04 0.67
CA ASN A 140 -17.54 37.84 1.03
C ASN A 140 -16.25 37.39 0.33
N GLY A 141 -16.30 36.38 -0.54
CA GLY A 141 -15.17 35.83 -1.29
C GLY A 141 -14.38 34.74 -0.56
N ASP A 142 -14.66 34.44 0.71
CA ASP A 142 -13.98 33.41 1.48
C ASP A 142 -14.30 32.00 0.95
N PRO A 143 -13.33 31.06 1.01
CA PRO A 143 -13.57 29.69 0.62
C PRO A 143 -14.49 29.00 1.63
N VAL A 144 -15.55 28.36 1.13
CA VAL A 144 -16.52 27.61 1.93
C VAL A 144 -16.71 26.20 1.37
N LEU A 145 -17.05 25.25 2.24
CA LEU A 145 -17.33 23.88 1.84
C LEU A 145 -18.86 23.70 1.72
N LYS A 146 -19.33 23.38 0.50
CA LYS A 146 -20.69 22.96 0.25
C LYS A 146 -20.77 21.45 0.25
N LEU A 147 -21.75 20.88 0.94
CA LEU A 147 -21.99 19.46 0.96
C LEU A 147 -23.05 19.08 -0.09
N VAL A 148 -22.69 18.20 -1.02
CA VAL A 148 -23.60 17.70 -2.05
C VAL A 148 -23.88 16.21 -1.87
N PRO A 149 -25.06 15.70 -2.30
CA PRO A 149 -25.36 14.27 -2.24
C PRO A 149 -24.36 13.44 -3.04
N LEU A 150 -24.27 12.16 -2.71
CA LEU A 150 -23.57 11.17 -3.52
C LEU A 150 -24.36 10.86 -4.80
N ASP A 151 -23.67 10.65 -5.92
CA ASP A 151 -24.26 10.16 -7.15
C ASP A 151 -24.70 8.69 -7.02
N ARG A 152 -23.99 7.93 -6.19
CA ARG A 152 -24.29 6.55 -5.79
C ARG A 152 -23.72 6.22 -4.42
N PRO A 153 -24.20 5.17 -3.74
CA PRO A 153 -23.58 4.70 -2.51
C PRO A 153 -22.08 4.30 -2.70
N ILE A 154 -21.30 4.45 -1.64
CA ILE A 154 -19.94 3.90 -1.56
C ILE A 154 -20.05 2.38 -1.48
N THR A 155 -19.29 1.65 -2.29
CA THR A 155 -19.26 0.20 -2.30
C THR A 155 -17.99 -0.35 -1.61
N ILE A 156 -18.01 -1.64 -1.31
CA ILE A 156 -16.81 -2.36 -0.81
C ILE A 156 -15.68 -2.31 -1.84
N GLU A 157 -15.99 -2.41 -3.14
CA GLU A 157 -15.01 -2.25 -4.21
C GLU A 157 -14.34 -0.87 -4.17
N ASP A 158 -15.10 0.20 -3.90
CA ASP A 158 -14.55 1.55 -3.78
C ASP A 158 -13.53 1.65 -2.64
N LEU A 159 -13.80 1.00 -1.50
CA LEU A 159 -12.85 0.96 -0.38
C LEU A 159 -11.56 0.24 -0.78
N LEU A 160 -11.67 -0.95 -1.38
CA LEU A 160 -10.52 -1.75 -1.83
C LEU A 160 -9.69 -1.04 -2.89
N ARG A 161 -10.32 -0.31 -3.80
CA ARG A 161 -9.66 0.43 -4.89
C ARG A 161 -9.15 1.80 -4.46
N GLN A 162 -9.38 2.24 -3.23
CA GLN A 162 -9.09 3.62 -2.78
C GLN A 162 -9.82 4.67 -3.62
N SER A 163 -11.04 4.38 -4.07
CA SER A 163 -11.87 5.28 -4.86
C SER A 163 -13.15 5.72 -4.14
N ALA A 164 -13.20 5.50 -2.83
CA ALA A 164 -14.35 5.90 -2.00
C ALA A 164 -14.44 7.42 -1.73
N GLY A 165 -13.45 8.21 -2.13
CA GLY A 165 -13.39 9.64 -1.82
C GLY A 165 -13.01 9.96 -0.37
N ILE A 166 -12.46 9.01 0.39
CA ILE A 166 -12.08 9.15 1.81
C ILE A 166 -10.57 9.46 1.91
N PRO A 167 -10.15 10.73 2.02
CA PRO A 167 -8.74 11.11 1.93
C PRO A 167 -8.02 11.01 3.28
N TYR A 168 -6.67 10.98 3.25
CA TYR A 168 -5.88 11.45 4.38
C TYR A 168 -5.82 12.98 4.37
N GLY A 169 -5.94 13.59 5.54
CA GLY A 169 -5.90 15.05 5.68
C GLY A 169 -4.55 15.68 5.31
N PHE A 170 -3.45 14.94 5.55
CA PHE A 170 -2.08 15.44 5.35
C PHE A 170 -1.57 15.36 3.90
N TYR A 171 -2.30 14.74 2.97
CA TYR A 171 -1.96 14.72 1.54
C TYR A 171 -2.64 15.86 0.79
N GLY A 172 -1.89 16.91 0.47
CA GLY A 172 -2.40 18.08 -0.26
C GLY A 172 -3.16 19.06 0.63
N LYS A 173 -3.79 20.06 0.00
CA LYS A 173 -4.52 21.13 0.69
C LYS A 173 -5.91 21.27 0.09
N SER A 174 -6.93 21.17 0.93
CA SER A 174 -8.33 21.46 0.62
C SER A 174 -9.11 21.63 1.92
N LEU A 175 -10.31 22.20 1.86
CA LEU A 175 -11.18 22.33 3.03
C LEU A 175 -11.63 20.94 3.53
N VAL A 176 -11.85 19.97 2.64
CA VAL A 176 -12.13 18.59 3.00
C VAL A 176 -10.98 18.00 3.80
N ARG A 177 -9.73 18.12 3.28
CA ARG A 177 -8.54 17.57 3.97
C ARG A 177 -8.30 18.25 5.32
N SER A 178 -8.60 19.54 5.43
CA SER A 178 -8.54 20.25 6.69
C SER A 178 -9.53 19.70 7.71
N ALA A 179 -10.75 19.31 7.27
CA ALA A 179 -11.74 18.66 8.13
C ALA A 179 -11.19 17.32 8.68
N TYR A 180 -10.54 16.50 7.85
CA TYR A 180 -9.91 15.26 8.31
C TYR A 180 -8.77 15.49 9.30
N ASN A 181 -7.91 16.50 9.07
CA ASN A 181 -6.83 16.85 10.00
C ASN A 181 -7.35 17.28 11.37
N ASN A 182 -8.52 17.96 11.41
CA ASN A 182 -9.10 18.51 12.63
C ASN A 182 -10.03 17.51 13.36
N ALA A 183 -10.35 16.36 12.77
CA ALA A 183 -11.36 15.45 13.29
C ALA A 183 -10.87 14.54 14.43
N ASP A 184 -9.55 14.55 14.73
CA ASP A 184 -8.94 13.65 15.73
C ASP A 184 -9.46 12.20 15.61
N ILE A 185 -9.35 11.67 14.38
CA ILE A 185 -9.91 10.36 14.01
C ILE A 185 -9.37 9.26 14.93
N TYR A 186 -8.10 9.33 15.28
CA TYR A 186 -7.38 8.34 16.09
C TYR A 186 -7.17 8.79 17.53
N ALA A 187 -8.12 9.50 18.13
CA ALA A 187 -8.06 9.88 19.54
C ALA A 187 -7.77 8.65 20.42
N GLU A 188 -7.09 8.86 21.53
CA GLU A 188 -6.78 7.79 22.47
C GLU A 188 -8.05 7.05 22.92
N GLY A 189 -7.99 5.71 22.95
CA GLY A 189 -9.11 4.86 23.31
C GLY A 189 -10.15 4.63 22.20
N THR A 190 -9.94 5.16 20.99
CA THR A 190 -10.84 4.86 19.85
C THR A 190 -10.60 3.45 19.32
N ASP A 191 -11.67 2.69 19.12
CA ASP A 191 -11.68 1.42 18.39
C ASP A 191 -12.01 1.63 16.90
N ASN A 192 -11.94 0.58 16.08
CA ASN A 192 -12.26 0.66 14.65
C ASN A 192 -13.70 1.12 14.39
N GLY A 193 -14.64 0.81 15.29
CA GLY A 193 -16.02 1.26 15.19
C GLY A 193 -16.11 2.78 15.32
N ALA A 194 -15.51 3.33 16.36
CA ALA A 194 -15.48 4.77 16.59
C ALA A 194 -14.70 5.52 15.50
N VAL A 195 -13.61 4.95 14.99
CA VAL A 195 -12.86 5.49 13.84
C VAL A 195 -13.76 5.58 12.62
N ALA A 196 -14.45 4.49 12.26
CA ALA A 196 -15.35 4.46 11.09
C ALA A 196 -16.52 5.44 11.23
N GLU A 197 -17.10 5.58 12.43
CA GLU A 197 -18.17 6.54 12.71
C GLU A 197 -17.69 8.00 12.58
N LYS A 198 -16.48 8.31 13.03
CA LYS A 198 -15.89 9.64 12.83
C LYS A 198 -15.69 9.92 11.34
N ILE A 199 -15.16 8.97 10.59
CA ILE A 199 -14.94 9.10 9.14
C ILE A 199 -16.27 9.30 8.40
N ALA A 200 -17.33 8.56 8.75
CA ALA A 200 -18.63 8.65 8.11
C ALA A 200 -19.28 10.05 8.21
N ARG A 201 -18.90 10.84 9.22
CA ARG A 201 -19.39 12.22 9.43
C ARG A 201 -18.58 13.28 8.66
N LEU A 202 -17.45 12.88 8.07
CA LEU A 202 -16.59 13.79 7.32
C LEU A 202 -17.00 13.82 5.85
N PRO A 203 -16.81 14.95 5.17
CA PRO A 203 -17.11 15.04 3.75
C PRO A 203 -16.13 14.21 2.92
N LEU A 204 -16.62 13.55 1.88
CA LEU A 204 -15.78 12.92 0.88
C LEU A 204 -15.09 13.99 0.02
N ALA A 205 -13.89 13.70 -0.45
CA ALA A 205 -13.15 14.59 -1.35
C ALA A 205 -13.69 14.54 -2.79
N GLU A 206 -14.20 13.38 -3.22
CA GLU A 206 -14.72 13.15 -4.57
C GLU A 206 -15.93 12.22 -4.53
N GLN A 207 -16.69 12.18 -5.63
CA GLN A 207 -17.76 11.19 -5.82
C GLN A 207 -17.19 9.77 -5.84
N PRO A 208 -17.86 8.79 -5.20
CA PRO A 208 -17.41 7.41 -5.15
C PRO A 208 -17.14 6.83 -6.55
N GLY A 209 -15.98 6.21 -6.72
CA GLY A 209 -15.56 5.55 -7.95
C GLY A 209 -14.96 6.47 -9.02
N THR A 210 -14.89 7.78 -8.80
CA THR A 210 -14.44 8.73 -9.83
C THR A 210 -12.93 8.92 -9.87
N LEU A 211 -12.29 9.01 -8.70
CA LEU A 211 -10.84 9.24 -8.58
C LEU A 211 -10.20 8.31 -7.56
N TRP A 212 -8.94 7.99 -7.78
CA TRP A 212 -8.12 7.32 -6.80
C TRP A 212 -7.67 8.33 -5.72
N THR A 213 -8.13 8.13 -4.50
CA THR A 213 -7.86 9.01 -3.36
C THR A 213 -7.33 8.20 -2.19
N TYR A 214 -6.01 8.20 -2.03
CA TYR A 214 -5.36 7.46 -0.96
C TYR A 214 -5.73 8.02 0.41
N GLY A 215 -6.26 7.16 1.29
CA GLY A 215 -6.74 7.60 2.59
C GLY A 215 -7.22 6.46 3.51
N HIS A 216 -8.28 6.76 4.28
CA HIS A 216 -8.79 5.92 5.36
C HIS A 216 -9.75 4.80 4.90
N SER A 217 -9.81 4.48 3.61
CA SER A 217 -10.74 3.45 3.10
C SER A 217 -10.53 2.09 3.77
N MET A 218 -9.27 1.73 4.11
CA MET A 218 -9.00 0.45 4.77
C MET A 218 -9.42 0.44 6.24
N ASP A 219 -9.43 1.58 6.93
CA ASP A 219 -9.95 1.69 8.29
C ASP A 219 -11.47 1.41 8.31
N VAL A 220 -12.20 1.93 7.30
CA VAL A 220 -13.62 1.63 7.12
C VAL A 220 -13.83 0.16 6.76
N LEU A 221 -13.02 -0.41 5.86
CA LEU A 221 -13.07 -1.83 5.49
C LEU A 221 -12.79 -2.75 6.69
N ALA A 222 -11.84 -2.37 7.54
CA ALA A 222 -11.56 -3.07 8.79
C ALA A 222 -12.81 -3.21 9.65
N ARG A 223 -13.57 -2.12 9.80
CA ARG A 223 -14.84 -2.14 10.54
C ARG A 223 -15.90 -3.01 9.86
N VAL A 224 -16.00 -3.01 8.54
CA VAL A 224 -16.89 -3.92 7.81
C VAL A 224 -16.58 -5.38 8.12
N ILE A 225 -15.29 -5.76 8.12
CA ILE A 225 -14.84 -7.11 8.47
C ILE A 225 -15.28 -7.47 9.90
N GLU A 226 -15.12 -6.57 10.86
CA GLU A 226 -15.54 -6.78 12.25
C GLU A 226 -17.05 -6.97 12.38
N VAL A 227 -17.85 -6.17 11.67
CA VAL A 227 -19.32 -6.28 11.69
C VAL A 227 -19.78 -7.63 11.16
N ILE A 228 -19.19 -8.10 10.06
CA ILE A 228 -19.57 -9.38 9.43
C ILE A 228 -19.10 -10.58 10.27
N SER A 229 -17.87 -10.51 10.79
CA SER A 229 -17.25 -11.63 11.50
C SER A 229 -17.68 -11.74 12.98
N GLY A 230 -18.14 -10.64 13.58
CA GLY A 230 -18.40 -10.53 15.02
C GLY A 230 -17.13 -10.57 15.88
N LYS A 231 -15.96 -10.40 15.26
CA LYS A 231 -14.63 -10.47 15.90
C LYS A 231 -13.88 -9.15 15.67
N SER A 232 -12.88 -8.87 16.53
CA SER A 232 -11.92 -7.81 16.17
C SER A 232 -11.18 -8.17 14.88
N LEU A 233 -10.76 -7.15 14.12
CA LEU A 233 -9.98 -7.36 12.89
C LEU A 233 -8.79 -8.29 13.13
N TYR A 234 -8.01 -8.03 14.19
CA TYR A 234 -6.85 -8.87 14.53
C TYR A 234 -7.24 -10.32 14.80
N THR A 235 -8.31 -10.57 15.56
CA THR A 235 -8.76 -11.94 15.85
C THR A 235 -9.16 -12.65 14.57
N PHE A 236 -9.89 -11.96 13.68
CA PHE A 236 -10.31 -12.53 12.41
C PHE A 236 -9.10 -12.85 11.51
N GLU A 237 -8.19 -11.88 11.33
CA GLU A 237 -6.98 -12.07 10.52
C GLU A 237 -6.07 -13.16 11.10
N LYS A 238 -5.93 -13.20 12.42
CA LYS A 238 -5.12 -14.22 13.09
C LYS A 238 -5.64 -15.62 12.80
N GLU A 239 -6.93 -15.86 13.01
CA GLU A 239 -7.53 -17.19 12.82
C GLU A 239 -7.60 -17.61 11.36
N ARG A 240 -7.88 -16.67 10.45
CA ARG A 240 -8.17 -16.97 9.05
C ARG A 240 -6.97 -16.83 8.12
N LEU A 241 -5.95 -16.09 8.54
CA LEU A 241 -4.79 -15.76 7.70
C LEU A 241 -3.47 -16.05 8.38
N PHE A 242 -3.20 -15.49 9.56
CA PHE A 242 -1.87 -15.57 10.15
C PHE A 242 -1.54 -16.97 10.67
N ASP A 243 -2.42 -17.59 11.44
CA ASP A 243 -2.19 -18.94 12.00
C ASP A 243 -2.09 -19.99 10.88
N PRO A 244 -3.00 -20.05 9.87
CA PRO A 244 -2.90 -20.99 8.77
C PRO A 244 -1.62 -20.85 7.93
N LEU A 245 -1.10 -19.63 7.80
CA LEU A 245 0.13 -19.34 7.05
C LEU A 245 1.41 -19.40 7.92
N GLY A 246 1.29 -19.67 9.23
CA GLY A 246 2.42 -19.71 10.15
C GLY A 246 3.07 -18.34 10.40
N MET A 247 2.34 -17.23 10.21
CA MET A 247 2.81 -15.85 10.41
C MET A 247 2.79 -15.47 11.89
N LYS A 248 3.63 -16.12 12.69
CA LYS A 248 3.59 -16.08 14.16
C LYS A 248 3.93 -14.71 14.76
N ASP A 249 4.73 -13.92 14.05
CA ASP A 249 5.20 -12.60 14.51
C ASP A 249 4.38 -11.44 13.92
N THR A 250 3.29 -11.75 13.18
CA THR A 250 2.42 -10.73 12.58
C THR A 250 1.30 -10.36 13.56
N SER A 251 1.28 -9.10 13.97
CA SER A 251 0.30 -8.57 14.94
C SER A 251 0.19 -7.06 14.81
N TYR A 252 -0.80 -6.47 15.47
CA TYR A 252 -0.95 -4.99 15.56
C TYR A 252 -0.08 -4.38 16.66
N TYR A 253 0.47 -5.18 17.55
CA TYR A 253 1.43 -4.77 18.58
C TYR A 253 2.20 -5.98 19.13
N VAL A 254 3.39 -5.74 19.66
CA VAL A 254 4.20 -6.78 20.28
C VAL A 254 3.89 -6.82 21.78
N ALA A 255 3.01 -7.76 22.17
CA ALA A 255 2.52 -7.85 23.55
C ALA A 255 3.59 -8.31 24.54
N ASP A 256 4.48 -9.21 24.12
CA ASP A 256 5.53 -9.77 24.97
C ASP A 256 6.75 -8.83 25.02
N PRO A 257 7.07 -8.23 26.19
CA PRO A 257 8.23 -7.35 26.32
C PRO A 257 9.56 -8.02 25.96
N SER A 258 9.68 -9.34 26.13
CA SER A 258 10.90 -10.08 25.78
C SER A 258 11.21 -10.05 24.28
N GLN A 259 10.19 -9.81 23.46
CA GLN A 259 10.29 -9.70 21.99
C GLN A 259 10.62 -8.27 21.52
N HIS A 260 10.54 -7.26 22.37
CA HIS A 260 10.77 -5.86 21.98
C HIS A 260 12.18 -5.64 21.42
N ARG A 261 13.17 -6.41 21.85
CA ARG A 261 14.53 -6.38 21.30
C ARG A 261 14.61 -6.80 19.82
N ARG A 262 13.59 -7.48 19.31
CA ARG A 262 13.48 -7.88 17.89
C ARG A 262 12.87 -6.78 17.01
N ILE A 263 12.34 -5.70 17.59
CA ILE A 263 11.72 -4.62 16.83
C ILE A 263 12.81 -3.80 16.16
N ALA A 264 12.76 -3.74 14.82
CA ALA A 264 13.68 -2.92 14.04
C ALA A 264 13.34 -1.44 14.20
N GLU A 265 14.35 -0.65 14.55
CA GLU A 265 14.22 0.79 14.75
C GLU A 265 14.86 1.57 13.60
N PRO A 266 14.23 2.67 13.14
CA PRO A 266 14.81 3.55 12.14
C PRO A 266 16.05 4.26 12.69
N LEU A 267 16.82 4.90 11.81
CA LEU A 267 17.93 5.74 12.24
C LEU A 267 17.42 6.89 13.13
N PRO A 268 18.13 7.26 14.22
CA PRO A 268 17.76 8.39 15.06
C PRO A 268 17.68 9.73 14.29
N SER A 269 18.39 9.82 13.16
CA SER A 269 18.38 10.98 12.26
C SER A 269 17.20 11.01 11.30
N ASP A 270 16.41 9.94 11.18
CA ASP A 270 15.26 9.91 10.29
C ASP A 270 14.12 10.77 10.85
N SER A 271 13.89 11.91 10.18
CA SER A 271 12.89 12.90 10.61
C SER A 271 11.45 12.39 10.48
N ASN A 272 11.20 11.39 9.61
CA ASN A 272 9.87 10.83 9.41
C ASN A 272 9.38 10.03 10.64
N PHE A 273 10.31 9.56 11.47
CA PHE A 273 10.03 8.75 12.66
C PHE A 273 10.35 9.46 13.99
N ARG A 274 10.64 10.75 13.97
CA ARG A 274 10.99 11.56 15.18
C ARG A 274 9.83 11.81 16.13
N THR A 275 8.60 11.55 15.74
CA THR A 275 7.47 11.67 16.65
C THR A 275 7.56 10.56 17.69
N GLY A 276 7.56 10.92 18.98
CA GLY A 276 7.82 10.01 20.12
C GLY A 276 6.98 8.74 20.20
N ASN A 277 6.01 8.58 19.30
CA ASN A 277 5.15 7.41 19.18
C ASN A 277 5.79 6.27 18.37
N SER A 278 6.83 6.51 17.56
CA SER A 278 7.46 5.46 16.75
C SER A 278 8.14 4.38 17.57
N ARG A 279 8.57 4.70 18.79
CA ARG A 279 9.20 3.75 19.72
C ARG A 279 8.22 3.07 20.68
N ASN A 280 6.95 3.45 20.66
CA ASN A 280 5.96 2.76 21.48
C ASN A 280 5.56 1.45 20.78
N PRO A 281 5.88 0.26 21.34
CA PRO A 281 5.52 -1.01 20.73
C PRO A 281 4.01 -1.26 20.68
N ARG A 282 3.21 -0.36 21.25
CA ARG A 282 1.73 -0.42 21.27
C ARG A 282 1.09 0.49 20.23
N VAL A 283 1.86 1.24 19.44
CA VAL A 283 1.34 2.16 18.43
C VAL A 283 1.85 1.72 17.05
N PHE A 284 0.96 1.17 16.26
CA PHE A 284 1.18 0.76 14.86
C PHE A 284 0.28 1.54 13.93
#